data_b084708c9dfb8a3189dda8e0d8f6957b
#
_entry.id   b084708c9dfb8a3189dda8e0d8f6957b
#
_cell.length_a   1.000
_cell.length_b   1.000
_cell.length_c   1.000
_cell.angle_alpha   90.00
_cell.angle_beta   90.00
_cell.angle_gamma   90.00
#
_symmetry.space_group_name_H-M   'P 1'
#
loop_
_entity.id
_entity.type
_entity.pdbx_description
1 polymer ?
#
loop_
_entity_poly.entity_id
_entity_poly.type
_entity_poly.pdbx_seq_one_letter_code
_entity_poly.pdbx_strand_id
1 'polypeptide(L)'
;MSSHSFPTRRSSDLREQLGRWVDWANARGAVILFDAAYEAFIEEDLPHSIFEIPGARTCAIEICSLSKTAGFTGTRLGYTVIPKDLERGSLNLNAMWVRNRTTKTNGISYILQRGGAAVFTEEGQEQIRGNIRIYKENARVLMAALDEAGIRYWGGKNAPYIWMQCPDGMGSWEFFDRLLHEIQVVGTPGQGFGACGEGFFRFSTFGDPADTREAASRLLKLLK
;
A
#
# COMPACT_ATOMS: atom_id res chain seq x y z
N MET A 1 -16.70 -6.04 -29.76
CA MET A 1 -16.24 -6.29 -28.36
C MET A 1 -15.59 -5.02 -27.86
N SER A 2 -16.22 -4.33 -26.95
CA SER A 2 -15.76 -3.04 -26.45
C SER A 2 -14.59 -3.26 -25.50
N SER A 3 -13.40 -2.79 -25.87
CA SER A 3 -12.23 -2.74 -24.98
C SER A 3 -12.53 -1.72 -23.88
N HIS A 4 -12.91 -2.18 -22.71
CA HIS A 4 -12.98 -1.32 -21.55
C HIS A 4 -11.53 -1.05 -21.11
N SER A 5 -10.92 0.00 -21.66
CA SER A 5 -9.74 0.60 -21.06
C SER A 5 -10.14 1.15 -19.72
N PHE A 6 -9.59 0.59 -18.62
CA PHE A 6 -9.68 1.25 -17.34
C PHE A 6 -9.04 2.63 -17.47
N PRO A 7 -9.75 3.71 -17.12
CA PRO A 7 -9.18 5.04 -17.24
C PRO A 7 -7.96 5.12 -16.32
N THR A 8 -6.82 5.53 -16.90
CA THR A 8 -5.69 6.01 -16.12
C THR A 8 -6.20 7.21 -15.33
N ARG A 9 -6.45 7.02 -14.03
CA ARG A 9 -6.95 8.09 -13.16
C ARG A 9 -5.89 9.17 -13.06
N ARG A 10 -6.24 10.39 -13.44
CA ARG A 10 -5.37 11.56 -13.25
C ARG A 10 -5.31 11.90 -11.75
N SER A 11 -4.24 12.51 -11.30
CA SER A 11 -4.06 12.94 -9.90
C SER A 11 -5.21 13.84 -9.41
N SER A 12 -5.70 14.74 -10.27
CA SER A 12 -6.87 15.56 -10.01
C SER A 12 -8.13 14.75 -9.69
N ASP A 13 -8.32 13.61 -10.38
CA ASP A 13 -9.49 12.77 -10.21
C ASP A 13 -9.52 12.09 -8.84
N LEU A 14 -8.34 11.68 -8.31
CA LEU A 14 -8.28 11.07 -6.98
C LEU A 14 -8.54 12.08 -5.87
N ARG A 15 -7.96 13.28 -5.96
CA ARG A 15 -8.20 14.37 -5.00
C ARG A 15 -9.68 14.78 -4.97
N GLU A 16 -10.30 14.90 -6.12
CA GLU A 16 -11.74 15.18 -6.22
C GLU A 16 -12.59 14.04 -5.63
N GLN A 17 -12.25 12.77 -5.92
CA GLN A 17 -12.97 11.63 -5.37
C GLN A 17 -12.86 11.55 -3.85
N LEU A 18 -11.68 11.79 -3.28
CA LEU A 18 -11.51 11.88 -1.82
C LEU A 18 -12.33 13.05 -1.24
N GLY A 19 -12.40 14.20 -1.94
CA GLY A 19 -13.27 15.30 -1.57
C GLY A 19 -14.75 14.87 -1.48
N ARG A 20 -15.25 14.16 -2.46
CA ARG A 20 -16.62 13.64 -2.47
C ARG A 20 -16.88 12.65 -1.33
N TRP A 21 -15.89 11.82 -0.96
CA TRP A 21 -15.97 10.95 0.22
C TRP A 21 -16.03 11.75 1.52
N VAL A 22 -15.21 12.79 1.63
CA VAL A 22 -15.19 13.69 2.80
C VAL A 22 -16.52 14.42 2.95
N ASP A 23 -17.06 14.97 1.87
CA ASP A 23 -18.36 15.65 1.86
C ASP A 23 -19.48 14.69 2.26
N TRP A 24 -19.48 13.48 1.70
CA TRP A 24 -20.46 12.45 2.02
C TRP A 24 -20.39 12.04 3.50
N ALA A 25 -19.20 11.85 4.05
CA ALA A 25 -19.01 11.47 5.44
C ALA A 25 -19.46 12.59 6.40
N ASN A 26 -19.10 13.84 6.11
CA ASN A 26 -19.53 14.98 6.90
C ASN A 26 -21.07 15.15 6.89
N ALA A 27 -21.70 15.02 5.73
CA ALA A 27 -23.15 15.13 5.59
C ALA A 27 -23.92 14.05 6.36
N ARG A 28 -23.31 12.90 6.64
CA ARG A 28 -23.94 11.75 7.32
C ARG A 28 -23.41 11.47 8.72
N GLY A 29 -22.49 12.26 9.24
CA GLY A 29 -21.83 11.97 10.50
C GLY A 29 -21.03 10.67 10.50
N ALA A 30 -20.62 10.20 9.32
CA ALA A 30 -19.78 9.01 9.18
C ALA A 30 -18.30 9.34 9.45
N VAL A 31 -17.49 8.30 9.71
CA VAL A 31 -16.05 8.41 9.89
C VAL A 31 -15.34 7.64 8.78
N ILE A 32 -14.38 8.29 8.12
CA ILE A 32 -13.46 7.68 7.18
C ILE A 32 -12.27 7.11 7.96
N LEU A 33 -11.98 5.82 7.81
CA LEU A 33 -10.73 5.23 8.22
C LEU A 33 -9.83 5.17 6.98
N PHE A 34 -8.82 6.05 6.93
CA PHE A 34 -7.90 6.16 5.81
C PHE A 34 -6.61 5.40 6.12
N ASP A 35 -6.36 4.33 5.37
CA ASP A 35 -5.14 3.54 5.49
C ASP A 35 -4.04 4.15 4.61
N ALA A 36 -3.06 4.80 5.25
CA ALA A 36 -1.91 5.46 4.63
C ALA A 36 -0.62 4.61 4.75
N ALA A 37 -0.73 3.29 4.93
CA ALA A 37 0.43 2.43 5.18
C ALA A 37 1.48 2.41 4.05
N TYR A 38 1.13 2.87 2.86
CA TYR A 38 2.00 2.89 1.68
C TYR A 38 2.21 4.30 1.10
N GLU A 39 1.87 5.35 1.83
CA GLU A 39 1.96 6.74 1.35
C GLU A 39 3.37 7.12 0.87
N ALA A 40 4.42 6.60 1.53
CA ALA A 40 5.81 6.84 1.17
C ALA A 40 6.23 6.32 -0.23
N PHE A 41 5.40 5.47 -0.83
CA PHE A 41 5.63 4.95 -2.19
C PHE A 41 5.04 5.83 -3.28
N ILE A 42 4.25 6.83 -2.94
CA ILE A 42 3.64 7.76 -3.90
C ILE A 42 4.73 8.68 -4.45
N GLU A 43 4.87 8.72 -5.79
CA GLU A 43 5.79 9.61 -6.50
C GLU A 43 5.06 10.64 -7.37
N GLU A 44 3.83 10.33 -7.75
CA GLU A 44 2.99 11.21 -8.55
C GLU A 44 2.35 12.29 -7.65
N ASP A 45 1.81 13.34 -8.25
CA ASP A 45 1.05 14.38 -7.54
C ASP A 45 -0.31 13.82 -7.07
N LEU A 46 -0.24 12.93 -6.08
CA LEU A 46 -1.40 12.31 -5.42
C LEU A 46 -1.41 12.69 -3.95
N PRO A 47 -2.58 12.74 -3.28
CA PRO A 47 -2.63 12.95 -1.84
C PRO A 47 -1.90 11.84 -1.08
N HIS A 48 -0.97 12.22 -0.21
CA HIS A 48 -0.28 11.33 0.72
C HIS A 48 -1.08 11.13 2.00
N SER A 49 -1.93 12.10 2.33
CA SER A 49 -2.75 12.11 3.53
C SER A 49 -4.18 12.52 3.19
N ILE A 50 -5.15 11.91 3.89
CA ILE A 50 -6.55 12.37 3.80
C ILE A 50 -6.69 13.81 4.29
N PHE A 51 -5.79 14.27 5.16
CA PHE A 51 -5.84 15.62 5.72
C PHE A 51 -5.38 16.72 4.74
N GLU A 52 -4.91 16.36 3.56
CA GLU A 52 -4.75 17.29 2.44
C GLU A 52 -6.11 17.69 1.81
N ILE A 53 -7.16 16.95 2.13
CA ILE A 53 -8.49 17.20 1.60
C ILE A 53 -9.26 18.14 2.58
N PRO A 54 -9.75 19.29 2.08
CA PRO A 54 -10.56 20.19 2.90
C PRO A 54 -11.74 19.47 3.57
N GLY A 55 -11.98 19.74 4.85
CA GLY A 55 -13.05 19.12 5.62
C GLY A 55 -12.74 17.72 6.18
N ALA A 56 -11.60 17.10 5.85
CA ALA A 56 -11.28 15.77 6.34
C ALA A 56 -11.06 15.71 7.87
N ARG A 57 -10.57 16.80 8.46
CA ARG A 57 -10.32 16.84 9.92
C ARG A 57 -11.57 16.64 10.77
N THR A 58 -12.73 16.88 10.21
CA THR A 58 -14.02 16.70 10.90
C THR A 58 -14.66 15.33 10.66
N CYS A 59 -14.05 14.47 9.83
CA CYS A 59 -14.64 13.16 9.53
C CYS A 59 -13.63 12.03 9.27
N ALA A 60 -12.32 12.26 9.41
CA ALA A 60 -11.35 11.24 9.08
C ALA A 60 -10.40 10.90 10.22
N ILE A 61 -9.97 9.63 10.25
CA ILE A 61 -8.90 9.06 11.05
C ILE A 61 -7.91 8.47 10.06
N GLU A 62 -6.62 8.83 10.18
CA GLU A 62 -5.57 8.30 9.34
C GLU A 62 -4.74 7.26 10.09
N ILE A 63 -4.47 6.14 9.45
CA ILE A 63 -3.72 5.02 10.02
C ILE A 63 -2.43 4.85 9.21
N CYS A 64 -1.29 5.02 9.87
CA CYS A 64 0.03 4.95 9.28
C CYS A 64 0.83 3.77 9.82
N SER A 65 1.71 3.21 9.00
CA SER A 65 2.56 2.08 9.38
C SER A 65 4.01 2.35 9.03
N LEU A 66 4.92 2.11 9.97
CA LEU A 66 6.35 2.16 9.73
C LEU A 66 6.91 0.82 9.21
N SER A 67 6.07 -0.21 9.13
CA SER A 67 6.48 -1.55 8.67
C SER A 67 7.06 -1.53 7.26
N LYS A 68 6.46 -0.74 6.35
CA LYS A 68 6.87 -0.68 4.96
C LYS A 68 7.73 0.55 4.67
N THR A 69 7.34 1.69 5.22
CA THR A 69 8.05 2.96 5.04
C THR A 69 9.47 2.89 5.58
N ALA A 70 9.64 2.43 6.83
CA ALA A 70 10.93 2.43 7.53
C ALA A 70 11.56 1.02 7.66
N GLY A 71 10.98 -0.01 7.06
CA GLY A 71 11.45 -1.39 7.24
C GLY A 71 11.16 -1.96 8.64
N PHE A 72 10.28 -1.35 9.42
CA PHE A 72 10.00 -1.70 10.82
C PHE A 72 8.99 -2.86 10.95
N THR A 73 8.98 -3.80 10.01
CA THR A 73 8.03 -4.92 10.02
C THR A 73 8.11 -5.74 11.32
N GLY A 74 9.31 -6.03 11.80
CA GLY A 74 9.52 -6.79 13.03
C GLY A 74 9.24 -6.02 14.32
N THR A 75 9.29 -4.68 14.29
CA THR A 75 9.06 -3.86 15.48
C THR A 75 7.59 -3.67 15.82
N ARG A 76 6.69 -3.94 14.88
CA ARG A 76 5.22 -3.79 15.00
C ARG A 76 4.79 -2.38 15.37
N LEU A 77 5.40 -1.36 14.74
CA LEU A 77 5.18 0.04 15.04
C LEU A 77 4.39 0.74 13.92
N GLY A 78 3.36 1.44 14.31
CA GLY A 78 2.56 2.35 13.50
C GLY A 78 2.00 3.46 14.36
N TYR A 79 1.34 4.43 13.74
CA TYR A 79 0.67 5.52 14.44
C TYR A 79 -0.68 5.83 13.80
N THR A 80 -1.54 6.46 14.57
CA THR A 80 -2.88 6.86 14.12
C THR A 80 -3.05 8.34 14.40
N VAL A 81 -3.49 9.08 13.39
CA VAL A 81 -3.79 10.50 13.50
C VAL A 81 -5.29 10.68 13.65
N ILE A 82 -5.71 11.17 14.82
CA ILE A 82 -7.12 11.49 15.12
C ILE A 82 -7.16 12.96 15.52
N PRO A 83 -7.82 13.82 14.75
CA PRO A 83 -7.99 15.23 15.13
C PRO A 83 -8.60 15.38 16.53
N LYS A 84 -8.07 16.34 17.31
CA LYS A 84 -8.51 16.53 18.70
C LYS A 84 -9.98 16.94 18.83
N ASP A 85 -10.49 17.55 17.80
CA ASP A 85 -11.85 18.07 17.65
C ASP A 85 -12.79 17.16 16.85
N LEU A 86 -12.34 15.93 16.55
CA LEU A 86 -13.17 14.95 15.86
C LEU A 86 -14.22 14.36 16.81
N GLU A 87 -15.47 14.76 16.60
CA GLU A 87 -16.61 14.36 17.42
C GLU A 87 -17.66 13.60 16.63
N ARG A 88 -18.38 12.71 17.31
CA ARG A 88 -19.59 12.04 16.81
C ARG A 88 -20.65 11.99 17.92
N GLY A 89 -21.72 12.75 17.72
CA GLY A 89 -22.69 13.02 18.80
C GLY A 89 -21.99 13.70 19.97
N SER A 90 -22.11 13.13 21.17
CA SER A 90 -21.44 13.62 22.39
C SER A 90 -20.04 13.00 22.62
N LEU A 91 -19.52 12.23 21.67
CA LEU A 91 -18.28 11.47 21.82
C LEU A 91 -17.12 12.16 21.11
N ASN A 92 -16.07 12.52 21.86
CA ASN A 92 -14.80 12.95 21.29
C ASN A 92 -13.93 11.73 20.99
N LEU A 93 -13.69 11.44 19.69
CA LEU A 93 -13.01 10.22 19.26
C LEU A 93 -11.52 10.21 19.62
N ASN A 94 -10.86 11.38 19.64
CA ASN A 94 -9.48 11.48 20.07
C ASN A 94 -9.34 11.13 21.56
N ALA A 95 -10.17 11.71 22.42
CA ALA A 95 -10.16 11.41 23.86
C ALA A 95 -10.46 9.93 24.14
N MET A 96 -11.41 9.34 23.41
CA MET A 96 -11.71 7.90 23.51
C MET A 96 -10.52 7.03 23.09
N TRP A 97 -9.85 7.39 22.00
CA TRP A 97 -8.65 6.69 21.54
C TRP A 97 -7.52 6.75 22.56
N VAL A 98 -7.21 7.93 23.07
CA VAL A 98 -6.17 8.13 24.10
C VAL A 98 -6.50 7.27 25.33
N ARG A 99 -7.74 7.33 25.83
CA ARG A 99 -8.17 6.49 26.95
C ARG A 99 -8.03 5.00 26.66
N ASN A 100 -8.45 4.55 25.49
CA ASN A 100 -8.33 3.15 25.10
C ASN A 100 -6.87 2.71 25.10
N ARG A 101 -5.98 3.49 24.50
CA ARG A 101 -4.55 3.12 24.39
C ARG A 101 -3.85 3.12 25.75
N THR A 102 -4.10 4.12 26.58
CA THR A 102 -3.50 4.21 27.92
C THR A 102 -4.02 3.11 28.87
N THR A 103 -5.28 2.71 28.73
CA THR A 103 -5.89 1.71 29.61
C THR A 103 -5.54 0.26 29.19
N LYS A 104 -5.53 -0.02 27.88
CA LYS A 104 -5.35 -1.40 27.38
C LYS A 104 -3.88 -1.82 27.23
N THR A 105 -3.00 -0.89 26.86
CA THR A 105 -1.62 -1.24 26.49
C THR A 105 -0.56 -0.41 27.17
N ASN A 106 -0.92 0.67 27.89
CA ASN A 106 0.00 1.69 28.43
C ASN A 106 0.95 2.28 27.37
N GLY A 107 0.56 2.20 26.11
CA GLY A 107 1.39 2.61 24.97
C GLY A 107 2.34 1.51 24.51
N ILE A 108 3.19 1.88 23.56
CA ILE A 108 4.24 1.02 23.02
C ILE A 108 5.55 1.23 23.81
N SER A 109 6.46 0.25 23.78
CA SER A 109 7.78 0.37 24.41
C SER A 109 8.46 1.70 24.07
N TYR A 110 9.04 2.38 25.06
CA TYR A 110 9.74 3.65 24.87
C TYR A 110 10.87 3.57 23.84
N ILE A 111 11.60 2.47 23.78
CA ILE A 111 12.67 2.24 22.80
C ILE A 111 12.11 2.28 21.38
N LEU A 112 10.98 1.63 21.15
CA LEU A 112 10.31 1.66 19.84
C LEU A 112 9.75 3.04 19.52
N GLN A 113 9.24 3.78 20.52
CA GLN A 113 8.79 5.17 20.30
C GLN A 113 9.97 6.06 19.89
N ARG A 114 11.14 5.90 20.49
CA ARG A 114 12.35 6.64 20.11
C ARG A 114 12.82 6.28 18.70
N GLY A 115 12.80 4.99 18.35
CA GLY A 115 13.07 4.53 16.98
C GLY A 115 12.06 5.11 15.96
N GLY A 116 10.78 5.12 16.32
CA GLY A 116 9.74 5.74 15.50
C GLY A 116 9.93 7.25 15.32
N ALA A 117 10.35 7.95 16.38
CA ALA A 117 10.64 9.39 16.29
C ALA A 117 11.85 9.67 15.37
N ALA A 118 12.85 8.79 15.35
CA ALA A 118 14.01 8.93 14.48
C ALA A 118 13.66 8.84 12.98
N VAL A 119 12.57 8.16 12.63
CA VAL A 119 12.04 8.10 11.26
C VAL A 119 11.77 9.49 10.69
N PHE A 120 11.38 10.44 11.53
CA PHE A 120 11.01 11.81 11.13
C PHE A 120 12.18 12.82 11.20
N THR A 121 13.39 12.37 11.53
CA THR A 121 14.59 13.20 11.40
C THR A 121 15.03 13.28 9.95
N GLU A 122 15.85 14.27 9.60
CA GLU A 122 16.40 14.42 8.26
C GLU A 122 17.19 13.17 7.83
N GLU A 123 18.05 12.66 8.71
CA GLU A 123 18.81 11.43 8.48
C GLU A 123 17.89 10.21 8.29
N GLY A 124 16.87 10.06 9.14
CA GLY A 124 15.89 8.97 9.04
C GLY A 124 15.12 9.03 7.72
N GLN A 125 14.71 10.21 7.30
CA GLN A 125 14.03 10.40 6.01
C GLN A 125 14.94 10.11 4.81
N GLU A 126 16.23 10.42 4.89
CA GLU A 126 17.18 10.07 3.83
C GLU A 126 17.37 8.56 3.70
N GLN A 127 17.53 7.85 4.82
CA GLN A 127 17.63 6.39 4.85
C GLN A 127 16.35 5.73 4.28
N ILE A 128 15.18 6.25 4.63
CA ILE A 128 13.89 5.78 4.11
C ILE A 128 13.82 5.96 2.59
N ARG A 129 14.16 7.14 2.09
CA ARG A 129 14.21 7.38 0.63
C ARG A 129 15.16 6.41 -0.08
N GLY A 130 16.27 6.05 0.57
CA GLY A 130 17.20 5.03 0.07
C GLY A 130 16.52 3.66 -0.09
N ASN A 131 15.84 3.20 0.95
CA ASN A 131 15.11 1.93 0.93
C ASN A 131 13.96 1.93 -0.09
N ILE A 132 13.18 3.00 -0.14
CA ILE A 132 12.07 3.13 -1.11
C ILE A 132 12.59 3.07 -2.55
N ARG A 133 13.73 3.71 -2.85
CA ARG A 133 14.36 3.62 -4.18
C ARG A 133 14.68 2.18 -4.58
N ILE A 134 15.18 1.35 -3.65
CA ILE A 134 15.46 -0.07 -3.92
C ILE A 134 14.16 -0.81 -4.30
N TYR A 135 13.10 -0.63 -3.52
CA TYR A 135 11.82 -1.28 -3.81
C TYR A 135 11.20 -0.82 -5.12
N LYS A 136 11.35 0.45 -5.45
CA LYS A 136 10.91 1.01 -6.73
C LYS A 136 11.69 0.48 -7.92
N GLU A 137 13.01 0.30 -7.77
CA GLU A 137 13.82 -0.33 -8.81
C GLU A 137 13.41 -1.79 -9.03
N ASN A 138 13.17 -2.54 -7.96
CA ASN A 138 12.62 -3.87 -8.04
C ASN A 138 11.28 -3.90 -8.80
N ALA A 139 10.41 -2.90 -8.54
CA ALA A 139 9.15 -2.77 -9.28
C ALA A 139 9.40 -2.57 -10.78
N ARG A 140 10.33 -1.67 -11.16
CA ARG A 140 10.67 -1.43 -12.57
C ARG A 140 11.16 -2.68 -13.28
N VAL A 141 12.03 -3.45 -12.62
CA VAL A 141 12.55 -4.72 -13.15
C VAL A 141 11.44 -5.73 -13.42
N LEU A 142 10.52 -5.90 -12.47
CA LEU A 142 9.38 -6.82 -12.64
C LEU A 142 8.40 -6.33 -13.71
N MET A 143 8.07 -5.03 -13.70
CA MET A 143 7.18 -4.44 -14.72
C MET A 143 7.77 -4.58 -16.12
N ALA A 144 9.07 -4.35 -16.30
CA ALA A 144 9.74 -4.52 -17.60
C ALA A 144 9.63 -5.96 -18.12
N ALA A 145 9.79 -6.96 -17.25
CA ALA A 145 9.62 -8.36 -17.62
C ALA A 145 8.18 -8.68 -18.04
N LEU A 146 7.19 -8.12 -17.36
CA LEU A 146 5.79 -8.30 -17.70
C LEU A 146 5.40 -7.58 -18.99
N ASP A 147 5.93 -6.36 -19.21
CA ASP A 147 5.75 -5.62 -20.48
C ASP A 147 6.33 -6.39 -21.66
N GLU A 148 7.55 -6.95 -21.53
CA GLU A 148 8.20 -7.74 -22.56
C GLU A 148 7.46 -9.06 -22.85
N ALA A 149 6.82 -9.65 -21.83
CA ALA A 149 5.98 -10.83 -21.97
C ALA A 149 4.55 -10.51 -22.47
N GLY A 150 4.18 -9.25 -22.61
CA GLY A 150 2.83 -8.83 -23.01
C GLY A 150 1.76 -9.11 -21.95
N ILE A 151 2.12 -9.26 -20.70
CA ILE A 151 1.21 -9.55 -19.59
C ILE A 151 0.58 -8.26 -19.06
N ARG A 152 -0.74 -8.25 -18.90
CA ARG A 152 -1.45 -7.13 -18.32
C ARG A 152 -1.26 -7.08 -16.81
N TYR A 153 -0.93 -5.92 -16.29
CA TYR A 153 -0.77 -5.70 -14.85
C TYR A 153 -1.18 -4.28 -14.43
N TRP A 154 -1.27 -4.07 -13.09
CA TRP A 154 -1.58 -2.81 -12.43
C TRP A 154 -0.67 -2.64 -11.21
N GLY A 155 -0.49 -1.42 -10.74
CA GLY A 155 0.35 -1.12 -9.59
C GLY A 155 1.82 -0.94 -9.94
N GLY A 156 2.72 -1.11 -8.97
CA GLY A 156 4.17 -0.98 -9.13
C GLY A 156 4.71 0.47 -9.13
N LYS A 157 3.87 1.49 -9.39
CA LYS A 157 4.28 2.90 -9.40
C LYS A 157 4.16 3.55 -8.02
N ASN A 158 2.96 3.62 -7.47
CA ASN A 158 2.67 4.27 -6.19
C ASN A 158 2.42 3.26 -5.06
N ALA A 159 2.79 2.01 -5.26
CA ALA A 159 2.67 0.94 -4.29
C ALA A 159 3.76 -0.12 -4.51
N PRO A 160 4.18 -0.84 -3.46
CA PRO A 160 5.19 -1.89 -3.57
C PRO A 160 4.61 -3.23 -4.03
N TYR A 161 3.52 -3.20 -4.77
CA TYR A 161 2.83 -4.39 -5.29
C TYR A 161 2.51 -4.23 -6.77
N ILE A 162 2.65 -5.35 -7.48
CA ILE A 162 2.23 -5.51 -8.87
C ILE A 162 1.13 -6.56 -8.89
N TRP A 163 -0.03 -6.19 -9.39
CA TRP A 163 -1.18 -7.05 -9.58
C TRP A 163 -1.27 -7.42 -11.05
N MET A 164 -0.95 -8.65 -11.40
CA MET A 164 -0.95 -9.10 -12.78
C MET A 164 -2.11 -10.06 -13.07
N GLN A 165 -2.52 -10.13 -14.31
CA GLN A 165 -3.41 -11.15 -14.82
C GLN A 165 -2.60 -12.44 -15.06
N CYS A 166 -3.11 -13.59 -14.62
CA CYS A 166 -2.49 -14.87 -14.93
C CYS A 166 -2.49 -15.13 -16.45
N PRO A 167 -1.44 -15.74 -17.00
CA PRO A 167 -1.36 -16.02 -18.43
C PRO A 167 -2.43 -17.05 -18.87
N ASP A 168 -2.80 -17.04 -20.14
CA ASP A 168 -3.62 -18.06 -20.80
C ASP A 168 -4.95 -18.41 -20.12
N GLY A 169 -5.50 -17.52 -19.31
CA GLY A 169 -6.71 -17.78 -18.53
C GLY A 169 -6.52 -18.73 -17.35
N MET A 170 -5.28 -18.97 -16.97
CA MET A 170 -4.90 -19.84 -15.86
C MET A 170 -5.48 -19.38 -14.53
N GLY A 171 -5.84 -20.31 -13.65
CA GLY A 171 -6.27 -20.00 -12.30
C GLY A 171 -5.12 -19.51 -11.41
N SER A 172 -5.47 -18.76 -10.35
CA SER A 172 -4.49 -18.15 -9.45
C SER A 172 -3.58 -19.17 -8.76
N TRP A 173 -4.13 -20.30 -8.30
CA TRP A 173 -3.36 -21.36 -7.65
C TRP A 173 -2.58 -22.22 -8.64
N GLU A 174 -3.13 -22.48 -9.82
CA GLU A 174 -2.44 -23.17 -10.89
C GLU A 174 -1.18 -22.39 -11.30
N PHE A 175 -1.29 -21.08 -11.44
CA PHE A 175 -0.14 -20.22 -11.74
C PHE A 175 0.86 -20.19 -10.57
N PHE A 176 0.39 -20.19 -9.31
CA PHE A 176 1.28 -20.31 -8.15
C PHE A 176 2.11 -21.59 -8.19
N ASP A 177 1.46 -22.74 -8.42
CA ASP A 177 2.14 -24.03 -8.47
C ASP A 177 3.17 -24.08 -9.60
N ARG A 178 2.82 -23.50 -10.76
CA ARG A 178 3.73 -23.40 -11.89
C ARG A 178 4.95 -22.53 -11.57
N LEU A 179 4.77 -21.36 -10.97
CA LEU A 179 5.87 -20.50 -10.54
C LEU A 179 6.78 -21.20 -9.53
N LEU A 180 6.19 -21.88 -8.56
CA LEU A 180 6.94 -22.56 -7.50
C LEU A 180 7.75 -23.73 -8.05
N HIS A 181 7.14 -24.61 -8.85
CA HIS A 181 7.77 -25.85 -9.29
C HIS A 181 8.69 -25.69 -10.49
N GLU A 182 8.35 -24.82 -11.45
CA GLU A 182 9.13 -24.67 -12.66
C GLU A 182 10.28 -23.66 -12.52
N ILE A 183 10.05 -22.57 -11.76
CA ILE A 183 11.04 -21.48 -11.69
C ILE A 183 11.42 -21.03 -10.28
N GLN A 184 10.94 -21.67 -9.24
CA GLN A 184 11.19 -21.37 -7.81
C GLN A 184 10.95 -19.91 -7.45
N VAL A 185 9.87 -19.33 -7.98
CA VAL A 185 9.41 -17.98 -7.66
C VAL A 185 8.13 -18.07 -6.86
N VAL A 186 8.03 -17.27 -5.78
CA VAL A 186 6.88 -17.24 -4.90
C VAL A 186 6.23 -15.84 -4.92
N GLY A 187 4.93 -15.84 -5.04
CA GLY A 187 4.11 -14.63 -4.90
C GLY A 187 2.78 -14.98 -4.24
N THR A 188 1.77 -14.15 -4.41
CA THR A 188 0.47 -14.37 -3.76
C THR A 188 -0.62 -14.61 -4.80
N PRO A 189 -1.29 -15.78 -4.79
CA PRO A 189 -2.44 -16.04 -5.64
C PRO A 189 -3.54 -15.01 -5.37
N GLY A 190 -4.13 -14.45 -6.43
CA GLY A 190 -5.17 -13.42 -6.29
C GLY A 190 -6.42 -13.93 -5.58
N GLN A 191 -6.77 -15.21 -5.73
CA GLN A 191 -7.88 -15.82 -5.01
C GLN A 191 -7.74 -15.70 -3.48
N GLY A 192 -6.51 -15.59 -2.95
CA GLY A 192 -6.24 -15.31 -1.53
C GLY A 192 -6.81 -13.98 -1.03
N PHE A 193 -7.20 -13.07 -1.94
CA PHE A 193 -7.86 -11.79 -1.65
C PHE A 193 -9.38 -11.83 -1.86
N GLY A 194 -9.94 -12.99 -2.15
CA GLY A 194 -11.36 -13.21 -2.40
C GLY A 194 -11.64 -13.68 -3.83
N ALA A 195 -12.88 -14.07 -4.10
CA ALA A 195 -13.30 -14.67 -5.37
C ALA A 195 -13.03 -13.77 -6.59
N CYS A 196 -13.11 -12.45 -6.44
CA CYS A 196 -12.81 -11.50 -7.53
C CYS A 196 -11.30 -11.45 -7.89
N GLY A 197 -10.44 -12.06 -7.09
CA GLY A 197 -9.02 -12.17 -7.37
C GLY A 197 -8.64 -13.41 -8.17
N GLU A 198 -9.59 -14.29 -8.49
CA GLU A 198 -9.32 -15.47 -9.32
C GLU A 198 -8.83 -15.06 -10.72
N GLY A 199 -7.83 -15.77 -11.24
CA GLY A 199 -7.16 -15.43 -12.49
C GLY A 199 -6.17 -14.26 -12.40
N PHE A 200 -5.84 -13.82 -11.18
CA PHE A 200 -4.84 -12.78 -10.91
C PHE A 200 -3.76 -13.28 -9.95
N PHE A 201 -2.64 -12.56 -9.93
CA PHE A 201 -1.49 -12.87 -9.09
C PHE A 201 -0.82 -11.59 -8.61
N ARG A 202 -0.33 -11.57 -7.35
CA ARG A 202 0.36 -10.41 -6.79
C ARG A 202 1.83 -10.69 -6.52
N PHE A 203 2.70 -9.88 -7.10
CA PHE A 203 4.10 -9.77 -6.69
C PHE A 203 4.31 -8.61 -5.72
N SER A 204 5.26 -8.77 -4.79
CA SER A 204 5.78 -7.70 -3.95
C SER A 204 7.18 -7.30 -4.42
N THR A 205 7.59 -6.08 -4.11
CA THR A 205 8.89 -5.52 -4.52
C THR A 205 9.89 -5.41 -3.36
N PHE A 206 9.60 -6.05 -2.23
CA PHE A 206 10.42 -5.98 -1.01
C PHE A 206 11.62 -6.93 -0.99
N GLY A 207 11.84 -7.70 -2.05
CA GLY A 207 12.93 -8.66 -2.15
C GLY A 207 14.32 -8.01 -2.29
N ASP A 208 15.34 -8.83 -2.17
CA ASP A 208 16.70 -8.43 -2.55
C ASP A 208 16.75 -8.06 -4.04
N PRO A 209 17.51 -7.02 -4.44
CA PRO A 209 17.60 -6.61 -5.84
C PRO A 209 18.19 -7.66 -6.77
N ALA A 210 19.13 -8.49 -6.32
CA ALA A 210 19.72 -9.55 -7.14
C ALA A 210 18.70 -10.67 -7.36
N ASP A 211 18.04 -11.11 -6.28
CA ASP A 211 16.99 -12.13 -6.34
C ASP A 211 15.80 -11.67 -7.18
N THR A 212 15.44 -10.38 -7.10
CA THR A 212 14.35 -9.81 -7.89
C THR A 212 14.69 -9.82 -9.39
N ARG A 213 15.93 -9.48 -9.78
CA ARG A 213 16.38 -9.58 -11.18
C ARG A 213 16.38 -11.01 -11.69
N GLU A 214 16.84 -11.94 -10.87
CA GLU A 214 16.82 -13.36 -11.22
C GLU A 214 15.39 -13.88 -11.37
N ALA A 215 14.50 -13.55 -10.43
CA ALA A 215 13.09 -13.93 -10.51
C ALA A 215 12.41 -13.35 -11.76
N ALA A 216 12.67 -12.08 -12.09
CA ALA A 216 12.16 -11.45 -13.31
C ALA A 216 12.65 -12.12 -14.59
N SER A 217 13.93 -12.51 -14.63
CA SER A 217 14.51 -13.24 -15.77
C SER A 217 13.86 -14.62 -15.95
N ARG A 218 13.68 -15.37 -14.85
CA ARG A 218 13.00 -16.68 -14.88
C ARG A 218 11.53 -16.55 -15.28
N LEU A 219 10.83 -15.55 -14.71
CA LEU A 219 9.44 -15.24 -15.03
C LEU A 219 9.28 -14.95 -16.53
N LEU A 220 10.12 -14.10 -17.09
CA LEU A 220 10.08 -13.78 -18.51
C LEU A 220 10.26 -15.01 -19.41
N LYS A 221 11.17 -15.93 -19.05
CA LYS A 221 11.36 -17.19 -19.78
C LYS A 221 10.15 -18.11 -19.69
N LEU A 222 9.45 -18.12 -18.57
CA LEU A 222 8.24 -18.93 -18.36
C LEU A 222 7.05 -18.41 -19.16
N LEU A 223 6.98 -17.07 -19.34
CA LEU A 223 5.84 -16.39 -19.97
C LEU A 223 5.97 -16.24 -21.49
N LYS A 224 7.15 -16.53 -22.06
CA LYS A 224 7.41 -16.58 -23.51
C LYS A 224 7.26 -18.00 -24.07
#